data_113d475c8d81b4a361b012f4d1d55b83
#
_entry.id   113d475c8d81b4a361b012f4d1d55b83
#
_cell.length_a   1.000
_cell.length_b   1.000
_cell.length_c   1.000
_cell.angle_alpha   90.00
_cell.angle_beta   90.00
_cell.angle_gamma   90.00
#
_symmetry.space_group_name_H-M   'P 1'
#
loop_
_entity.id
_entity.type
_entity.pdbx_description
1 polymer ?
#
loop_
_entity_poly.entity_id
_entity_poly.type
_entity_poly.pdbx_seq_one_letter_code
_entity_poly.pdbx_strand_id
1 'polypeptide(L)'
;MVICSAYSGEPMQITKREFGLYRIRIDCEDDLWTLARLCVKGRSIGMLGERRDQTTAGQEGGRAKAAERKKMWIKLAIESNEFHTFADNLRVHGIIEEAHFDIGSHHTHIVEVRDEVELTSQNEFPKVDHDLISQACSNSGKAKVIILVVESDEAILYEVTGRGIREVSTWTMRGGGKYTGAKVSEGVSKSFFEKISKEANDSIPEGTPIVICGPGHAREKLAPLINGPKKLIATSMGGRGAANEVISEGLAGDVLSEHAVVQETALLEEAWMRISTNGAVAYGEEMIRKALEEGAIETLLISADLVREEKWESVVSALDEIGAKLVQCSTDHDAGEQLLGMGGAVALLRFRV
;
A
#
# COMPACT_ATOMS: atom_id res chain seq x y z
N MET A 1 -17.26 14.46 -7.09
CA MET A 1 -17.12 15.08 -5.75
C MET A 1 -17.23 13.92 -4.76
N VAL A 2 -16.11 13.24 -4.52
CA VAL A 2 -16.04 12.14 -3.55
C VAL A 2 -15.59 12.76 -2.24
N ILE A 3 -16.48 12.75 -1.26
CA ILE A 3 -16.19 13.20 0.09
C ILE A 3 -15.29 12.12 0.70
N CYS A 4 -13.97 12.36 0.73
CA CYS A 4 -13.07 11.58 1.58
C CYS A 4 -13.49 11.82 3.04
N SER A 5 -14.19 10.85 3.61
CA SER A 5 -14.45 10.76 5.03
C SER A 5 -13.11 10.83 5.78
N ALA A 6 -13.02 11.75 6.73
CA ALA A 6 -11.89 11.83 7.64
C ALA A 6 -11.78 10.51 8.42
N TYR A 7 -10.88 9.64 7.97
CA TYR A 7 -10.56 8.42 8.70
C TYR A 7 -9.61 8.77 9.84
N SER A 8 -10.10 8.64 11.06
CA SER A 8 -9.27 8.53 12.25
C SER A 8 -8.48 7.23 12.10
N GLY A 9 -7.18 7.32 11.80
CA GLY A 9 -6.32 6.16 11.61
C GLY A 9 -6.08 5.43 12.92
N GLU A 10 -7.03 4.61 13.36
CA GLU A 10 -6.75 3.59 14.36
C GLU A 10 -5.95 2.47 13.67
N PRO A 11 -5.00 1.82 14.38
CA PRO A 11 -4.20 0.74 13.81
C PRO A 11 -5.08 -0.49 13.54
N MET A 12 -4.67 -1.31 12.53
CA MET A 12 -5.21 -2.66 12.33
C MET A 12 -5.35 -3.36 13.68
N GLN A 13 -6.53 -3.83 13.99
CA GLN A 13 -6.80 -4.44 15.29
C GLN A 13 -6.93 -5.96 15.15
N ILE A 14 -6.09 -6.68 15.89
CA ILE A 14 -6.29 -8.11 16.09
C ILE A 14 -7.27 -8.27 17.24
N THR A 15 -8.53 -8.64 16.93
CA THR A 15 -9.56 -8.85 17.94
C THR A 15 -9.51 -10.25 18.55
N LYS A 16 -8.91 -11.22 17.82
CA LYS A 16 -8.68 -12.58 18.31
C LYS A 16 -7.46 -13.20 17.64
N ARG A 17 -6.65 -13.93 18.42
CA ARG A 17 -5.54 -14.76 17.91
C ARG A 17 -5.58 -16.12 18.61
N GLU A 18 -5.61 -17.18 17.82
CA GLU A 18 -5.51 -18.57 18.27
C GLU A 18 -4.62 -19.34 17.27
N PHE A 19 -4.30 -20.60 17.58
CA PHE A 19 -3.57 -21.45 16.65
C PHE A 19 -4.30 -21.53 15.29
N GLY A 20 -3.64 -21.17 14.22
CA GLY A 20 -4.21 -21.16 12.87
C GLY A 20 -5.38 -20.18 12.66
N LEU A 21 -5.58 -19.18 13.55
CA LEU A 21 -6.69 -18.24 13.45
C LEU A 21 -6.28 -16.81 13.83
N TYR A 22 -6.64 -15.89 12.98
CA TYR A 22 -6.64 -14.45 13.24
C TYR A 22 -8.03 -13.88 12.96
N ARG A 23 -8.55 -13.08 13.89
CA ARG A 23 -9.68 -12.18 13.63
C ARG A 23 -9.17 -10.76 13.60
N ILE A 24 -9.40 -10.10 12.48
CA ILE A 24 -8.76 -8.82 12.12
C ILE A 24 -9.85 -7.83 11.76
N ARG A 25 -9.80 -6.65 12.37
CA ARG A 25 -10.59 -5.50 11.95
C ARG A 25 -9.75 -4.64 11.01
N ILE A 26 -10.36 -4.26 9.91
CA ILE A 26 -9.76 -3.43 8.86
C ILE A 26 -10.06 -1.97 9.14
N ASP A 27 -9.06 -1.17 9.44
CA ASP A 27 -9.25 0.24 9.81
C ASP A 27 -8.75 1.22 8.73
N CYS A 28 -7.90 0.77 7.78
CA CYS A 28 -7.43 1.57 6.65
C CYS A 28 -7.19 0.74 5.38
N GLU A 29 -6.89 1.40 4.27
CA GLU A 29 -6.61 0.74 2.98
C GLU A 29 -5.33 -0.11 3.00
N ASP A 30 -4.30 0.31 3.76
CA ASP A 30 -3.07 -0.46 3.91
C ASP A 30 -3.31 -1.81 4.62
N ASP A 31 -4.35 -1.87 5.48
CA ASP A 31 -4.79 -3.12 6.10
C ASP A 31 -5.42 -4.07 5.07
N LEU A 32 -6.19 -3.54 4.11
CA LEU A 32 -6.73 -4.33 3.00
C LEU A 32 -5.61 -4.93 2.15
N TRP A 33 -4.57 -4.15 1.88
CA TRP A 33 -3.40 -4.64 1.15
C TRP A 33 -2.64 -5.71 1.94
N THR A 34 -2.48 -5.50 3.25
CA THR A 34 -1.90 -6.51 4.14
C THR A 34 -2.74 -7.78 4.13
N LEU A 35 -4.08 -7.67 4.23
CA LEU A 35 -4.99 -8.79 4.17
C LEU A 35 -4.92 -9.51 2.81
N ALA A 36 -4.79 -8.79 1.69
CA ALA A 36 -4.62 -9.38 0.37
C ALA A 36 -3.41 -10.32 0.31
N ARG A 37 -2.30 -9.93 0.92
CA ARG A 37 -1.08 -10.73 1.02
C ARG A 37 -1.25 -11.97 1.91
N LEU A 38 -2.15 -11.93 2.87
CA LEU A 38 -2.46 -13.05 3.75
C LEU A 38 -3.48 -14.02 3.15
N CYS A 39 -4.32 -13.55 2.23
CA CYS A 39 -5.38 -14.34 1.57
C CYS A 39 -4.82 -15.22 0.46
N VAL A 40 -4.14 -16.31 0.79
CA VAL A 40 -3.55 -17.26 -0.15
C VAL A 40 -4.31 -18.59 -0.18
N LYS A 41 -4.13 -19.37 -1.24
CA LYS A 41 -4.68 -20.74 -1.34
C LYS A 41 -4.29 -21.60 -0.14
N GLY A 42 -5.19 -22.46 0.31
CA GLY A 42 -5.01 -23.30 1.50
C GLY A 42 -5.39 -22.63 2.81
N ARG A 43 -5.90 -21.40 2.75
CA ARG A 43 -6.49 -20.69 3.89
C ARG A 43 -7.97 -20.45 3.65
N SER A 44 -8.69 -20.08 4.69
CA SER A 44 -10.09 -19.71 4.58
C SER A 44 -10.32 -18.34 5.23
N ILE A 45 -11.25 -17.58 4.63
CA ILE A 45 -11.68 -16.28 5.15
C ILE A 45 -13.17 -16.30 5.47
N GLY A 46 -13.53 -15.86 6.67
CA GLY A 46 -14.91 -15.73 7.14
C GLY A 46 -15.27 -14.29 7.46
N MET A 47 -16.45 -13.85 7.02
CA MET A 47 -17.05 -12.57 7.39
C MET A 47 -18.56 -12.58 7.23
N LEU A 48 -19.23 -11.53 7.71
CA LEU A 48 -20.64 -11.31 7.44
C LEU A 48 -20.81 -10.88 5.99
N GLY A 49 -21.50 -11.69 5.20
CA GLY A 49 -21.81 -11.46 3.80
C GLY A 49 -23.31 -11.47 3.51
N GLU A 50 -23.69 -10.98 2.34
CA GLU A 50 -25.07 -11.04 1.84
C GLU A 50 -25.20 -12.05 0.71
N ARG A 51 -26.13 -13.00 0.83
CA ARG A 51 -26.42 -13.96 -0.21
C ARG A 51 -27.93 -14.08 -0.49
N ARG A 52 -28.27 -14.29 -1.76
CA ARG A 52 -29.64 -14.52 -2.18
C ARG A 52 -30.05 -15.94 -1.80
N ASP A 53 -31.16 -16.07 -1.06
CA ASP A 53 -31.77 -17.35 -0.73
C ASP A 53 -32.51 -17.90 -1.95
N GLN A 54 -31.90 -18.85 -2.66
CA GLN A 54 -32.50 -19.49 -3.85
C GLN A 54 -33.50 -20.60 -3.49
N THR A 55 -33.55 -21.04 -2.23
CA THR A 55 -34.46 -22.13 -1.79
C THR A 55 -35.94 -21.72 -1.78
N THR A 56 -36.23 -20.43 -1.85
CA THR A 56 -37.62 -19.91 -1.93
C THR A 56 -38.18 -19.77 -3.36
N ALA A 57 -37.41 -20.15 -4.38
CA ALA A 57 -37.80 -19.98 -5.81
C ALA A 57 -38.61 -21.15 -6.41
N GLY A 58 -39.24 -21.99 -5.59
CA GLY A 58 -39.88 -23.22 -6.03
C GLY A 58 -41.26 -23.46 -5.44
N GLN A 59 -42.23 -22.52 -5.57
CA GLN A 59 -43.64 -22.84 -5.49
C GLN A 59 -44.38 -22.37 -6.75
N GLU A 60 -45.00 -23.34 -7.42
CA GLU A 60 -45.77 -23.15 -8.64
C GLU A 60 -46.85 -22.05 -8.49
N GLY A 61 -46.91 -21.12 -9.44
CA GLY A 61 -48.06 -20.30 -9.69
C GLY A 61 -48.06 -18.83 -9.27
N GLY A 62 -46.93 -18.25 -8.83
CA GLY A 62 -46.85 -16.82 -8.49
C GLY A 62 -45.68 -16.11 -9.14
N ARG A 63 -45.84 -14.82 -9.55
CA ARG A 63 -44.74 -13.94 -9.95
C ARG A 63 -43.56 -14.14 -9.01
N ALA A 64 -42.38 -14.52 -9.55
CA ALA A 64 -41.17 -14.73 -8.81
C ALA A 64 -40.92 -13.54 -7.87
N LYS A 65 -41.12 -13.73 -6.57
CA LYS A 65 -40.68 -12.78 -5.55
C LYS A 65 -39.14 -12.67 -5.70
N ALA A 66 -38.64 -11.46 -5.82
CA ALA A 66 -37.20 -11.22 -5.82
C ALA A 66 -36.59 -11.89 -4.59
N ALA A 67 -35.68 -12.84 -4.81
CA ALA A 67 -35.02 -13.57 -3.73
C ALA A 67 -34.38 -12.57 -2.76
N GLU A 68 -34.80 -12.63 -1.51
CA GLU A 68 -34.35 -11.71 -0.47
C GLU A 68 -32.86 -11.97 -0.15
N ARG A 69 -32.06 -10.91 -0.07
CA ARG A 69 -30.68 -11.04 0.38
C ARG A 69 -30.68 -11.17 1.90
N LYS A 70 -30.07 -12.24 2.41
CA LYS A 70 -29.90 -12.47 3.84
C LYS A 70 -28.46 -12.24 4.23
N LYS A 71 -28.28 -11.45 5.29
CA LYS A 71 -26.97 -11.33 5.96
C LYS A 71 -26.71 -12.58 6.78
N MET A 72 -25.56 -13.20 6.59
CA MET A 72 -25.13 -14.37 7.32
C MET A 72 -23.61 -14.45 7.39
N TRP A 73 -23.10 -15.22 8.31
CA TRP A 73 -21.69 -15.58 8.32
C TRP A 73 -21.40 -16.52 7.15
N ILE A 74 -20.36 -16.21 6.37
CA ILE A 74 -19.90 -17.03 5.25
C ILE A 74 -18.40 -17.19 5.38
N LYS A 75 -17.91 -18.44 5.38
CA LYS A 75 -16.50 -18.77 5.34
C LYS A 75 -16.14 -19.39 4.01
N LEU A 76 -15.11 -18.91 3.37
CA LEU A 76 -14.65 -19.34 2.05
C LEU A 76 -13.29 -20.01 2.15
N ALA A 77 -13.12 -21.19 1.51
CA ALA A 77 -11.80 -21.65 1.09
C ALA A 77 -11.27 -20.73 -0.01
N ILE A 78 -10.15 -20.08 0.20
CA ILE A 78 -9.61 -19.06 -0.69
C ILE A 78 -9.05 -19.71 -1.95
N GLU A 79 -9.52 -19.27 -3.12
CA GLU A 79 -8.97 -19.65 -4.44
C GLU A 79 -8.13 -18.54 -5.05
N SER A 80 -8.59 -17.29 -4.93
CA SER A 80 -7.88 -16.11 -5.43
C SER A 80 -8.32 -14.87 -4.67
N ASN A 81 -7.49 -13.84 -4.72
CA ASN A 81 -7.88 -12.51 -4.27
C ASN A 81 -7.48 -11.46 -5.31
N GLU A 82 -8.17 -10.34 -5.30
CA GLU A 82 -7.93 -9.21 -6.19
C GLU A 82 -8.13 -7.92 -5.40
N PHE A 83 -7.08 -7.12 -5.34
CA PHE A 83 -7.11 -5.81 -4.70
C PHE A 83 -7.24 -4.73 -5.76
N HIS A 84 -8.36 -4.01 -5.75
CA HIS A 84 -8.61 -2.91 -6.67
C HIS A 84 -8.19 -1.58 -6.03
N THR A 85 -7.08 -1.05 -6.46
CA THR A 85 -6.52 0.22 -5.99
C THR A 85 -7.48 1.40 -6.13
N PHE A 86 -8.37 1.37 -7.14
CA PHE A 86 -9.35 2.44 -7.40
C PHE A 86 -10.67 2.29 -6.65
N ALA A 87 -10.95 1.10 -6.09
CA ALA A 87 -12.21 0.79 -5.44
C ALA A 87 -12.10 0.69 -3.92
N ASP A 88 -10.91 0.88 -3.37
CA ASP A 88 -10.61 0.82 -1.92
C ASP A 88 -11.22 -0.41 -1.24
N ASN A 89 -11.26 -1.55 -1.96
CA ASN A 89 -11.77 -2.82 -1.45
C ASN A 89 -10.91 -4.00 -1.92
N LEU A 90 -10.95 -5.07 -1.14
CA LEU A 90 -10.34 -6.34 -1.44
C LEU A 90 -11.43 -7.35 -1.83
N ARG A 91 -11.30 -7.97 -2.99
CA ARG A 91 -12.14 -9.09 -3.42
C ARG A 91 -11.45 -10.39 -3.12
N VAL A 92 -12.10 -11.26 -2.36
CA VAL A 92 -11.60 -12.62 -2.08
C VAL A 92 -12.60 -13.62 -2.63
N HIS A 93 -12.18 -14.37 -3.64
CA HIS A 93 -12.98 -15.39 -4.30
C HIS A 93 -12.63 -16.77 -3.76
N GLY A 94 -13.66 -17.61 -3.58
CA GLY A 94 -13.47 -18.95 -3.09
C GLY A 94 -14.73 -19.78 -3.04
N ILE A 95 -14.60 -20.97 -2.46
CA ILE A 95 -15.69 -21.94 -2.27
C ILE A 95 -16.20 -21.82 -0.84
N ILE A 96 -17.52 -21.80 -0.67
CA ILE A 96 -18.16 -21.74 0.66
C ILE A 96 -17.90 -23.04 1.41
N GLU A 97 -17.18 -22.94 2.52
CA GLU A 97 -16.96 -24.04 3.48
C GLU A 97 -18.01 -24.07 4.57
N GLU A 98 -18.38 -22.88 5.08
CA GLU A 98 -19.37 -22.72 6.15
C GLU A 98 -20.34 -21.58 5.80
N ALA A 99 -21.62 -21.89 5.79
CA ALA A 99 -22.72 -20.95 5.66
C ALA A 99 -24.05 -21.65 6.03
N HIS A 100 -25.14 -20.89 6.16
CA HIS A 100 -26.45 -21.48 6.40
C HIS A 100 -26.97 -22.29 5.20
N PHE A 101 -26.57 -21.95 3.98
CA PHE A 101 -26.94 -22.64 2.74
C PHE A 101 -25.86 -22.44 1.66
N ASP A 102 -25.98 -23.17 0.56
CA ASP A 102 -25.07 -23.10 -0.61
C ASP A 102 -23.61 -23.49 -0.32
N ILE A 103 -23.37 -24.35 0.67
CA ILE A 103 -22.01 -24.92 0.90
C ILE A 103 -21.53 -25.60 -0.40
N GLY A 104 -20.26 -25.41 -0.73
CA GLY A 104 -19.63 -25.92 -1.97
C GLY A 104 -19.84 -25.01 -3.20
N SER A 105 -20.61 -23.94 -3.08
CA SER A 105 -20.79 -22.97 -4.16
C SER A 105 -19.73 -21.88 -4.11
N HIS A 106 -19.40 -21.30 -5.27
CA HIS A 106 -18.52 -20.16 -5.34
C HIS A 106 -19.16 -18.89 -4.76
N HIS A 107 -18.35 -18.11 -4.07
CA HIS A 107 -18.71 -16.79 -3.56
C HIS A 107 -17.52 -15.84 -3.60
N THR A 108 -17.78 -14.54 -3.62
CA THR A 108 -16.77 -13.51 -3.53
C THR A 108 -17.09 -12.59 -2.37
N HIS A 109 -16.23 -12.55 -1.39
CA HIS A 109 -16.26 -11.50 -0.38
C HIS A 109 -15.70 -10.20 -0.95
N ILE A 110 -16.37 -9.10 -0.64
CA ILE A 110 -15.87 -7.74 -0.86
C ILE A 110 -15.58 -7.20 0.53
N VAL A 111 -14.30 -7.11 0.87
CA VAL A 111 -13.84 -6.61 2.16
C VAL A 111 -13.56 -5.13 2.02
N GLU A 112 -14.14 -4.33 2.90
CA GLU A 112 -14.00 -2.88 2.93
C GLU A 112 -13.41 -2.43 4.27
N VAL A 113 -12.98 -1.17 4.33
CA VAL A 113 -12.56 -0.56 5.59
C VAL A 113 -13.72 -0.57 6.58
N ARG A 114 -13.46 -0.96 7.83
CA ARG A 114 -14.36 -1.23 8.96
C ARG A 114 -14.96 -2.63 9.01
N ASP A 115 -14.67 -3.48 8.05
CA ASP A 115 -15.06 -4.89 8.17
C ASP A 115 -14.19 -5.61 9.17
N GLU A 116 -14.77 -6.63 9.78
CA GLU A 116 -14.06 -7.61 10.60
C GLU A 116 -14.04 -8.95 9.88
N VAL A 117 -12.86 -9.50 9.70
CA VAL A 117 -12.65 -10.76 9.00
C VAL A 117 -11.97 -11.79 9.91
N GLU A 118 -12.29 -13.05 9.71
CA GLU A 118 -11.61 -14.17 10.33
C GLU A 118 -10.80 -14.92 9.29
N LEU A 119 -9.48 -14.89 9.42
CA LEU A 119 -8.57 -15.64 8.58
C LEU A 119 -8.14 -16.91 9.29
N THR A 120 -8.31 -18.05 8.64
CA THR A 120 -7.96 -19.35 9.22
C THR A 120 -7.03 -20.14 8.31
N SER A 121 -6.13 -20.90 8.94
CA SER A 121 -5.20 -21.83 8.29
C SER A 121 -5.27 -23.17 9.00
N GLN A 122 -5.05 -24.27 8.27
CA GLN A 122 -4.97 -25.62 8.86
C GLN A 122 -3.75 -25.76 9.78
N ASN A 123 -2.68 -25.03 9.49
CA ASN A 123 -1.44 -24.99 10.27
C ASN A 123 -1.28 -23.63 10.95
N GLU A 124 -0.31 -23.54 11.88
CA GLU A 124 0.12 -22.23 12.39
C GLU A 124 0.56 -21.32 11.23
N PHE A 125 0.30 -20.03 11.37
CA PHE A 125 0.76 -19.05 10.39
C PHE A 125 2.30 -18.99 10.41
N PRO A 126 2.97 -18.96 9.26
CA PRO A 126 4.40 -18.76 9.19
C PRO A 126 4.81 -17.44 9.87
N LYS A 127 6.04 -17.38 10.37
CA LYS A 127 6.60 -16.17 10.99
C LYS A 127 6.47 -14.93 10.10
N VAL A 128 6.68 -15.10 8.80
CA VAL A 128 6.50 -14.04 7.78
C VAL A 128 5.13 -13.38 7.87
N ASP A 129 4.07 -14.15 8.10
CA ASP A 129 2.71 -13.62 8.23
C ASP A 129 2.50 -12.93 9.58
N HIS A 130 3.07 -13.49 10.65
CA HIS A 130 3.06 -12.84 11.96
C HIS A 130 3.76 -11.49 11.93
N ASP A 131 4.93 -11.40 11.27
CA ASP A 131 5.70 -10.17 11.11
C ASP A 131 4.92 -9.15 10.28
N LEU A 132 4.29 -9.58 9.18
CA LEU A 132 3.46 -8.74 8.33
C LEU A 132 2.28 -8.14 9.09
N ILE A 133 1.55 -8.95 9.86
CA ILE A 133 0.44 -8.49 10.70
C ILE A 133 0.94 -7.54 11.78
N SER A 134 2.05 -7.87 12.44
CA SER A 134 2.65 -7.02 13.48
C SER A 134 3.08 -5.67 12.93
N GLN A 135 3.69 -5.62 11.74
CA GLN A 135 4.02 -4.39 11.04
C GLN A 135 2.77 -3.56 10.71
N ALA A 136 1.72 -4.18 10.20
CA ALA A 136 0.46 -3.49 9.92
C ALA A 136 -0.12 -2.88 11.19
N CYS A 137 -0.19 -3.62 12.29
CA CYS A 137 -0.66 -3.11 13.58
C CYS A 137 0.18 -1.94 14.11
N SER A 138 1.50 -1.92 13.85
CA SER A 138 2.39 -0.83 14.28
C SER A 138 2.37 0.38 13.33
N ASN A 139 2.08 0.17 12.05
CA ASN A 139 2.11 1.22 11.02
C ASN A 139 0.80 2.00 10.90
N SER A 140 -0.34 1.37 11.16
CA SER A 140 -1.67 1.99 10.98
C SER A 140 -1.95 3.20 11.88
N GLY A 141 -1.14 3.44 12.90
CA GLY A 141 -1.20 4.65 13.73
C GLY A 141 -0.33 5.81 13.26
N LYS A 142 0.42 5.65 12.16
CA LYS A 142 1.33 6.70 11.68
C LYS A 142 0.53 7.80 10.99
N ALA A 143 0.93 9.05 11.26
CA ALA A 143 0.30 10.20 10.64
C ALA A 143 0.43 10.11 9.11
N LYS A 144 -0.68 10.29 8.41
CA LYS A 144 -0.67 10.44 6.96
C LYS A 144 0.25 11.58 6.59
N VAL A 145 1.06 11.41 5.57
CA VAL A 145 1.91 12.48 5.03
C VAL A 145 1.47 12.78 3.61
N ILE A 146 1.40 14.06 3.31
CA ILE A 146 1.01 14.56 2.00
C ILE A 146 2.25 15.14 1.31
N ILE A 147 2.42 14.81 0.04
CA ILE A 147 3.39 15.46 -0.83
C ILE A 147 2.62 16.30 -1.85
N LEU A 148 2.81 17.61 -1.81
CA LEU A 148 2.23 18.54 -2.76
C LEU A 148 3.32 19.00 -3.73
N VAL A 149 3.31 18.44 -4.93
CA VAL A 149 4.22 18.82 -6.01
C VAL A 149 3.65 20.03 -6.73
N VAL A 150 4.45 21.07 -6.91
CA VAL A 150 3.99 22.34 -7.49
C VAL A 150 4.96 22.83 -8.56
N GLU A 151 4.40 23.04 -9.74
CA GLU A 151 5.04 23.70 -10.88
C GLU A 151 4.37 25.05 -11.22
N SER A 152 4.82 25.69 -12.29
CA SER A 152 4.28 27.00 -12.70
C SER A 152 2.83 26.93 -13.18
N ASP A 153 2.41 25.80 -13.73
CA ASP A 153 1.14 25.57 -14.44
C ASP A 153 0.44 24.27 -14.03
N GLU A 154 1.07 23.48 -13.15
CA GLU A 154 0.53 22.25 -12.63
C GLU A 154 0.82 22.09 -11.13
N ALA A 155 -0.10 21.47 -10.42
CA ALA A 155 0.14 20.98 -9.07
C ALA A 155 -0.54 19.64 -8.86
N ILE A 156 0.12 18.74 -8.12
CA ILE A 156 -0.39 17.39 -7.86
C ILE A 156 -0.25 17.10 -6.37
N LEU A 157 -1.33 16.63 -5.77
CA LEU A 157 -1.39 16.20 -4.39
C LEU A 157 -1.24 14.68 -4.34
N TYR A 158 -0.22 14.21 -3.65
CA TYR A 158 -0.01 12.79 -3.36
C TYR A 158 -0.18 12.51 -1.88
N GLU A 159 -0.80 11.38 -1.57
CA GLU A 159 -0.80 10.78 -0.24
C GLU A 159 0.27 9.69 -0.18
N VAL A 160 1.12 9.72 0.85
CA VAL A 160 2.09 8.65 1.11
C VAL A 160 1.36 7.52 1.84
N THR A 161 1.37 6.34 1.24
CA THR A 161 0.77 5.12 1.78
C THR A 161 1.84 4.10 2.12
N GLY A 162 1.48 3.01 2.77
CA GLY A 162 2.39 1.89 3.04
C GLY A 162 2.91 1.19 1.77
N ARG A 163 2.27 1.43 0.62
CA ARG A 163 2.62 0.83 -0.69
C ARG A 163 3.42 1.75 -1.60
N GLY A 164 3.33 3.05 -1.41
CA GLY A 164 3.92 4.03 -2.30
C GLY A 164 3.23 5.38 -2.19
N ILE A 165 3.14 6.09 -3.30
CA ILE A 165 2.43 7.36 -3.41
C ILE A 165 1.16 7.21 -4.24
N ARG A 166 0.04 7.70 -3.68
CA ARG A 166 -1.24 7.74 -4.37
C ARG A 166 -1.57 9.17 -4.78
N GLU A 167 -1.89 9.38 -6.05
CA GLU A 167 -2.40 10.65 -6.53
C GLU A 167 -3.81 10.90 -6.01
N VAL A 168 -4.03 12.02 -5.34
CA VAL A 168 -5.32 12.42 -4.76
C VAL A 168 -6.01 13.47 -5.61
N SER A 169 -5.26 14.47 -6.08
CA SER A 169 -5.80 15.58 -6.88
C SER A 169 -4.74 16.16 -7.79
N THR A 170 -5.19 16.61 -8.97
CA THR A 170 -4.35 17.28 -9.95
C THR A 170 -5.02 18.59 -10.39
N TRP A 171 -4.25 19.66 -10.38
CA TRP A 171 -4.66 20.99 -10.85
C TRP A 171 -3.77 21.43 -12.00
N THR A 172 -4.38 21.81 -13.11
CA THR A 172 -3.70 22.40 -14.27
C THR A 172 -4.20 23.81 -14.51
N MET A 173 -3.25 24.72 -14.76
CA MET A 173 -3.56 26.11 -15.09
C MET A 173 -4.05 26.22 -16.54
N ARG A 174 -5.28 26.72 -16.72
CA ARG A 174 -5.82 26.98 -18.05
C ARG A 174 -5.69 28.47 -18.37
N GLY A 175 -5.10 28.81 -19.52
CA GLY A 175 -5.11 30.19 -20.06
C GLY A 175 -3.83 31.01 -19.86
N GLY A 176 -2.73 30.45 -19.36
CA GLY A 176 -1.42 31.12 -19.20
C GLY A 176 -0.45 30.88 -20.36
N GLY A 177 -0.86 31.03 -21.62
CA GLY A 177 0.02 30.83 -22.76
C GLY A 177 1.05 31.96 -22.92
N LYS A 178 2.20 31.67 -23.58
CA LYS A 178 3.33 32.59 -23.86
C LYS A 178 2.94 33.90 -24.58
N TYR A 179 1.69 34.06 -25.00
CA TYR A 179 1.16 35.20 -25.75
C TYR A 179 0.25 36.13 -24.91
N THR A 180 -0.02 35.82 -23.63
CA THR A 180 -0.76 36.69 -22.75
C THR A 180 0.19 37.68 -22.06
N GLY A 181 -0.15 38.98 -22.05
CA GLY A 181 0.67 40.02 -21.41
C GLY A 181 0.98 39.72 -19.94
N ALA A 182 2.14 40.16 -19.44
CA ALA A 182 2.68 39.85 -18.12
C ALA A 182 1.69 40.04 -16.97
N LYS A 183 0.86 41.09 -16.96
CA LYS A 183 -0.16 41.35 -15.94
C LYS A 183 -1.31 40.35 -15.94
N VAL A 184 -1.72 39.84 -17.10
CA VAL A 184 -2.75 38.83 -17.27
C VAL A 184 -2.24 37.48 -16.77
N SER A 185 -0.97 37.18 -17.09
CA SER A 185 -0.27 36.00 -16.63
C SER A 185 -0.13 35.94 -15.10
N GLU A 186 0.15 37.09 -14.46
CA GLU A 186 0.26 37.19 -12.98
C GLU A 186 -1.09 37.00 -12.27
N GLY A 187 -2.15 37.57 -12.81
CA GLY A 187 -3.52 37.38 -12.29
C GLY A 187 -3.99 35.94 -12.41
N VAL A 188 -3.72 35.27 -13.55
CA VAL A 188 -4.06 33.85 -13.75
C VAL A 188 -3.27 32.96 -12.81
N SER A 189 -1.97 33.21 -12.62
CA SER A 189 -1.12 32.48 -11.69
C SER A 189 -1.61 32.64 -10.26
N LYS A 190 -1.98 33.85 -9.83
CA LYS A 190 -2.52 34.10 -8.50
C LYS A 190 -3.83 33.34 -8.24
N SER A 191 -4.78 33.42 -9.16
CA SER A 191 -6.04 32.67 -9.08
C SER A 191 -5.82 31.15 -9.07
N PHE A 192 -4.81 30.67 -9.76
CA PHE A 192 -4.44 29.27 -9.77
C PHE A 192 -3.95 28.80 -8.40
N PHE A 193 -3.04 29.52 -7.75
CA PHE A 193 -2.56 29.20 -6.41
C PHE A 193 -3.65 29.36 -5.34
N GLU A 194 -4.52 30.34 -5.45
CA GLU A 194 -5.68 30.52 -4.56
C GLU A 194 -6.64 29.34 -4.67
N LYS A 195 -6.88 28.83 -5.89
CA LYS A 195 -7.71 27.63 -6.09
C LYS A 195 -7.09 26.39 -5.46
N ILE A 196 -5.79 26.12 -5.74
CA ILE A 196 -5.07 25.00 -5.16
C ILE A 196 -5.12 25.05 -3.65
N SER A 197 -4.80 26.22 -3.05
CA SER A 197 -4.75 26.37 -1.61
C SER A 197 -6.09 26.09 -0.96
N LYS A 198 -7.18 26.57 -1.54
CA LYS A 198 -8.53 26.34 -1.02
C LYS A 198 -8.87 24.85 -1.06
N GLU A 199 -8.75 24.22 -2.23
CA GLU A 199 -9.13 22.81 -2.41
C GLU A 199 -8.19 21.87 -1.63
N ALA A 200 -6.89 22.17 -1.53
CA ALA A 200 -5.95 21.39 -0.73
C ALA A 200 -6.24 21.52 0.77
N ASN A 201 -6.47 22.76 1.28
CA ASN A 201 -6.79 22.95 2.69
C ASN A 201 -8.13 22.31 3.09
N ASP A 202 -9.10 22.23 2.17
CA ASP A 202 -10.38 21.56 2.39
C ASP A 202 -10.23 20.01 2.38
N SER A 203 -9.23 19.48 1.67
CA SER A 203 -9.02 18.05 1.48
C SER A 203 -8.06 17.43 2.50
N ILE A 204 -7.09 18.20 3.01
CA ILE A 204 -6.06 17.73 3.92
C ILE A 204 -6.55 17.84 5.36
N PRO A 205 -6.57 16.73 6.14
CA PRO A 205 -6.94 16.76 7.54
C PRO A 205 -6.04 17.69 8.37
N GLU A 206 -6.61 18.37 9.35
CA GLU A 206 -5.88 19.30 10.22
C GLU A 206 -4.73 18.56 10.96
N GLY A 207 -3.55 19.17 10.99
CA GLY A 207 -2.37 18.60 11.64
C GLY A 207 -1.58 17.61 10.78
N THR A 208 -2.06 17.28 9.57
CA THR A 208 -1.31 16.40 8.65
C THR A 208 -0.02 17.08 8.19
N PRO A 209 1.15 16.42 8.31
CA PRO A 209 2.40 16.94 7.78
C PRO A 209 2.37 17.00 6.24
N ILE A 210 2.84 18.13 5.68
CA ILE A 210 2.82 18.37 4.23
C ILE A 210 4.25 18.65 3.76
N VAL A 211 4.68 17.91 2.75
CA VAL A 211 5.90 18.21 2.00
C VAL A 211 5.50 18.95 0.73
N ILE A 212 5.93 20.21 0.58
CA ILE A 212 5.69 20.99 -0.64
C ILE A 212 6.99 21.00 -1.44
N CYS A 213 6.96 20.37 -2.61
CA CYS A 213 8.13 20.22 -3.47
C CYS A 213 7.85 20.62 -4.91
N GLY A 214 8.89 20.69 -5.72
CA GLY A 214 8.81 21.02 -7.15
C GLY A 214 10.00 21.87 -7.62
N PRO A 215 10.18 21.96 -8.93
CA PRO A 215 11.21 22.81 -9.53
C PRO A 215 10.86 24.30 -9.44
N GLY A 216 11.86 25.16 -9.46
CA GLY A 216 11.68 26.61 -9.49
C GLY A 216 11.10 27.21 -8.20
N HIS A 217 10.33 28.32 -8.33
CA HIS A 217 9.85 29.13 -7.22
C HIS A 217 8.34 28.97 -6.92
N ALA A 218 7.64 28.08 -7.63
CA ALA A 218 6.18 27.93 -7.45
C ALA A 218 5.81 27.48 -6.04
N ARG A 219 6.61 26.57 -5.43
CA ARG A 219 6.43 26.08 -4.06
C ARG A 219 6.49 27.20 -3.02
N GLU A 220 7.37 28.20 -3.21
CA GLU A 220 7.53 29.34 -2.30
C GLU A 220 6.33 30.27 -2.33
N LYS A 221 5.65 30.38 -3.48
CA LYS A 221 4.42 31.17 -3.65
C LYS A 221 3.21 30.47 -3.05
N LEU A 222 3.13 29.14 -3.17
CA LEU A 222 2.00 28.36 -2.66
C LEU A 222 2.09 28.10 -1.15
N ALA A 223 3.29 27.88 -0.62
CA ALA A 223 3.49 27.46 0.77
C ALA A 223 2.82 28.40 1.82
N PRO A 224 2.83 29.74 1.70
CA PRO A 224 2.12 30.61 2.64
C PRO A 224 0.60 30.43 2.65
N LEU A 225 0.02 29.87 1.59
CA LEU A 225 -1.42 29.70 1.42
C LEU A 225 -1.92 28.33 1.91
N ILE A 226 -1.01 27.40 2.18
CA ILE A 226 -1.33 26.06 2.69
C ILE A 226 -1.27 26.09 4.22
N ASN A 227 -2.25 25.50 4.89
CA ASN A 227 -2.33 25.38 6.33
C ASN A 227 -1.51 24.18 6.85
N GLY A 228 -1.20 24.16 8.15
CA GLY A 228 -0.57 23.03 8.82
C GLY A 228 0.97 23.00 8.78
N PRO A 229 1.57 21.99 9.42
CA PRO A 229 3.01 21.79 9.45
C PRO A 229 3.52 21.42 8.06
N LYS A 230 4.50 22.16 7.55
CA LYS A 230 4.99 21.97 6.19
C LYS A 230 6.50 22.06 6.09
N LYS A 231 7.06 21.25 5.17
CA LYS A 231 8.46 21.30 4.77
C LYS A 231 8.55 21.63 3.27
N LEU A 232 9.42 22.57 2.91
CA LEU A 232 9.65 22.95 1.52
C LEU A 232 10.92 22.28 1.01
N ILE A 233 10.83 21.63 -0.14
CA ILE A 233 11.92 20.89 -0.76
C ILE A 233 12.03 21.29 -2.23
N ALA A 234 13.24 21.62 -2.67
CA ALA A 234 13.51 21.83 -4.09
C ALA A 234 13.78 20.46 -4.73
N THR A 235 13.13 20.19 -5.84
CA THR A 235 13.37 18.98 -6.65
C THR A 235 13.85 19.35 -8.03
N SER A 236 14.55 18.41 -8.69
CA SER A 236 15.12 18.60 -10.03
C SER A 236 14.04 18.54 -11.11
N MET A 237 12.95 17.82 -10.85
CA MET A 237 11.82 17.62 -11.76
C MET A 237 10.49 17.90 -11.08
N GLY A 238 9.41 17.87 -11.86
CA GLY A 238 8.03 18.01 -11.41
C GLY A 238 7.27 16.67 -11.43
N GLY A 239 5.95 16.76 -11.24
CA GLY A 239 5.06 15.61 -11.32
C GLY A 239 5.40 14.48 -10.34
N ARG A 240 5.09 13.23 -10.72
CA ARG A 240 5.38 12.04 -9.90
C ARG A 240 6.88 11.87 -9.62
N GLY A 241 7.73 12.28 -10.56
CA GLY A 241 9.19 12.24 -10.41
C GLY A 241 9.69 13.04 -9.21
N ALA A 242 9.12 14.22 -8.95
CA ALA A 242 9.46 15.04 -7.78
C ALA A 242 9.08 14.34 -6.46
N ALA A 243 7.92 13.71 -6.41
CA ALA A 243 7.49 12.97 -5.23
C ALA A 243 8.41 11.75 -4.97
N ASN A 244 8.81 11.03 -6.01
CA ASN A 244 9.76 9.93 -5.90
C ASN A 244 11.15 10.40 -5.48
N GLU A 245 11.64 11.53 -6.01
CA GLU A 245 12.91 12.16 -5.60
C GLU A 245 12.92 12.48 -4.10
N VAL A 246 11.81 13.02 -3.57
CA VAL A 246 11.66 13.31 -2.14
C VAL A 246 11.76 12.03 -1.28
N ILE A 247 11.21 10.93 -1.76
CA ILE A 247 11.20 9.64 -1.05
C ILE A 247 12.56 8.96 -1.16
N SER A 248 13.10 8.80 -2.37
CA SER A 248 14.34 8.05 -2.64
C SER A 248 15.57 8.71 -2.05
N GLU A 249 15.64 10.03 -2.08
CA GLU A 249 16.75 10.78 -1.51
C GLU A 249 16.57 11.11 -0.01
N GLY A 250 15.47 10.68 0.60
CA GLY A 250 15.18 10.94 2.01
C GLY A 250 15.06 12.42 2.38
N LEU A 251 14.74 13.29 1.39
CA LEU A 251 14.78 14.75 1.54
C LEU A 251 13.80 15.28 2.59
N ALA A 252 12.74 14.54 2.84
CA ALA A 252 11.75 14.91 3.87
C ALA A 252 12.24 14.62 5.31
N GLY A 253 13.30 13.81 5.47
CA GLY A 253 13.88 13.48 6.78
C GLY A 253 12.85 12.88 7.72
N ASP A 254 12.77 13.40 8.95
CA ASP A 254 11.93 12.87 10.02
C ASP A 254 10.43 12.78 9.66
N VAL A 255 9.95 13.61 8.72
CA VAL A 255 8.53 13.63 8.30
C VAL A 255 8.10 12.33 7.65
N LEU A 256 8.99 11.68 6.89
CA LEU A 256 8.70 10.46 6.12
C LEU A 256 9.45 9.22 6.64
N SER A 257 10.43 9.37 7.52
CA SER A 257 11.35 8.29 7.93
C SER A 257 10.68 7.05 8.51
N GLU A 258 9.48 7.21 9.07
CA GLU A 258 8.74 6.12 9.69
C GLU A 258 7.85 5.35 8.71
N HIS A 259 7.65 5.84 7.48
CA HIS A 259 6.80 5.15 6.50
C HIS A 259 7.50 3.94 5.89
N ALA A 260 6.79 2.82 5.77
CA ALA A 260 7.33 1.56 5.25
C ALA A 260 7.92 1.73 3.85
N VAL A 261 7.24 2.42 2.95
CA VAL A 261 7.70 2.68 1.59
C VAL A 261 9.04 3.42 1.54
N VAL A 262 9.27 4.36 2.48
CA VAL A 262 10.55 5.11 2.54
C VAL A 262 11.68 4.22 3.02
N GLN A 263 11.41 3.36 4.01
CA GLN A 263 12.39 2.40 4.51
C GLN A 263 12.72 1.35 3.45
N GLU A 264 11.71 0.82 2.75
CA GLU A 264 11.88 -0.12 1.65
C GLU A 264 12.71 0.51 0.51
N THR A 265 12.36 1.73 0.09
CA THR A 265 13.09 2.47 -0.95
C THR A 265 14.54 2.71 -0.56
N ALA A 266 14.81 3.15 0.67
CA ALA A 266 16.17 3.39 1.14
C ALA A 266 17.04 2.12 1.11
N LEU A 267 16.49 0.97 1.51
CA LEU A 267 17.19 -0.30 1.47
C LEU A 267 17.42 -0.79 0.03
N LEU A 268 16.47 -0.57 -0.87
CA LEU A 268 16.63 -0.89 -2.29
C LEU A 268 17.68 0.00 -2.95
N GLU A 269 17.67 1.32 -2.69
CA GLU A 269 18.70 2.24 -3.18
C GLU A 269 20.10 1.85 -2.66
N GLU A 270 20.21 1.42 -1.41
CA GLU A 270 21.46 0.87 -0.88
C GLU A 270 21.90 -0.38 -1.65
N ALA A 271 20.96 -1.28 -1.98
CA ALA A 271 21.27 -2.46 -2.78
C ALA A 271 21.79 -2.08 -4.17
N TRP A 272 21.14 -1.12 -4.85
CA TRP A 272 21.57 -0.62 -6.18
C TRP A 272 22.95 0.04 -6.12
N MET A 273 23.22 0.82 -5.09
CA MET A 273 24.52 1.41 -4.87
C MET A 273 25.58 0.30 -4.67
N ARG A 274 25.30 -0.72 -3.85
CA ARG A 274 26.23 -1.84 -3.63
C ARG A 274 26.45 -2.66 -4.91
N ILE A 275 25.45 -2.84 -5.76
CA ILE A 275 25.59 -3.49 -7.07
C ILE A 275 26.52 -2.66 -7.96
N SER A 276 26.28 -1.36 -8.09
CA SER A 276 27.05 -0.45 -8.97
C SER A 276 28.51 -0.32 -8.55
N THR A 277 28.79 -0.38 -7.25
CA THR A 277 30.15 -0.30 -6.68
C THR A 277 30.80 -1.67 -6.48
N ASN A 278 30.14 -2.74 -6.93
CA ASN A 278 30.58 -4.11 -6.70
C ASN A 278 30.79 -4.41 -5.21
N GLY A 279 29.86 -3.95 -4.35
CA GLY A 279 29.87 -4.08 -2.89
C GLY A 279 29.40 -5.46 -2.39
N ALA A 280 29.09 -5.53 -1.08
CA ALA A 280 28.58 -6.74 -0.44
C ALA A 280 27.06 -6.88 -0.69
N VAL A 281 26.68 -7.53 -1.78
CA VAL A 281 25.30 -7.72 -2.22
C VAL A 281 25.21 -9.00 -3.04
N ALA A 282 24.08 -9.71 -2.95
CA ALA A 282 23.74 -10.85 -3.80
C ALA A 282 22.40 -10.63 -4.47
N TYR A 283 22.27 -10.96 -5.74
CA TYR A 283 21.04 -10.91 -6.51
C TYR A 283 20.92 -12.15 -7.39
N GLY A 284 19.67 -12.50 -7.70
CA GLY A 284 19.37 -13.79 -8.33
C GLY A 284 19.42 -14.95 -7.33
N GLU A 285 18.59 -15.97 -7.58
CA GLU A 285 18.34 -17.07 -6.65
C GLU A 285 19.63 -17.81 -6.23
N GLU A 286 20.49 -18.13 -7.20
CA GLU A 286 21.72 -18.92 -6.96
C GLU A 286 22.69 -18.20 -6.01
N MET A 287 22.94 -16.91 -6.26
CA MET A 287 23.84 -16.13 -5.40
C MET A 287 23.25 -15.88 -4.01
N ILE A 288 21.94 -15.70 -3.91
CA ILE A 288 21.28 -15.52 -2.61
C ILE A 288 21.35 -16.81 -1.80
N ARG A 289 21.14 -17.98 -2.42
CA ARG A 289 21.29 -19.29 -1.75
C ARG A 289 22.73 -19.52 -1.27
N LYS A 290 23.71 -19.21 -2.09
CA LYS A 290 25.12 -19.28 -1.69
C LYS A 290 25.42 -18.36 -0.50
N ALA A 291 24.94 -17.12 -0.54
CA ALA A 291 25.10 -16.17 0.55
C ALA A 291 24.39 -16.61 1.84
N LEU A 292 23.27 -17.32 1.73
CA LEU A 292 22.57 -17.93 2.84
C LEU A 292 23.41 -19.04 3.51
N GLU A 293 23.96 -19.97 2.70
CA GLU A 293 24.81 -21.06 3.17
C GLU A 293 26.06 -20.55 3.91
N GLU A 294 26.63 -19.43 3.46
CA GLU A 294 27.78 -18.78 4.09
C GLU A 294 27.40 -17.88 5.31
N GLY A 295 26.11 -17.76 5.63
CA GLY A 295 25.62 -16.89 6.71
C GLY A 295 25.87 -15.40 6.46
N ALA A 296 26.09 -15.01 5.21
CA ALA A 296 26.50 -13.67 4.82
C ALA A 296 25.30 -12.68 4.74
N ILE A 297 24.07 -13.14 4.68
CA ILE A 297 22.90 -12.28 4.51
C ILE A 297 22.67 -11.44 5.77
N GLU A 298 22.59 -10.13 5.61
CA GLU A 298 22.15 -9.17 6.63
C GLU A 298 20.65 -8.91 6.51
N THR A 299 20.20 -8.56 5.28
CA THR A 299 18.81 -8.28 4.99
C THR A 299 18.46 -8.84 3.61
N LEU A 300 17.40 -9.66 3.53
CA LEU A 300 16.81 -10.10 2.28
C LEU A 300 15.64 -9.16 1.95
N LEU A 301 15.73 -8.49 0.80
CA LEU A 301 14.67 -7.69 0.20
C LEU A 301 14.03 -8.56 -0.89
N ILE A 302 12.74 -8.84 -0.78
CA ILE A 302 12.02 -9.71 -1.70
C ILE A 302 10.64 -9.15 -2.00
N SER A 303 10.17 -9.27 -3.25
CA SER A 303 8.82 -8.83 -3.58
C SER A 303 7.77 -9.67 -2.86
N ALA A 304 6.66 -9.05 -2.52
CA ALA A 304 5.57 -9.69 -1.78
C ALA A 304 5.01 -10.94 -2.48
N ASP A 305 5.09 -11.00 -3.81
CA ASP A 305 4.61 -12.12 -4.61
C ASP A 305 5.56 -13.32 -4.51
N LEU A 306 6.87 -13.06 -4.61
CA LEU A 306 7.89 -14.12 -4.60
C LEU A 306 8.07 -14.78 -3.24
N VAL A 307 7.87 -14.07 -2.15
CA VAL A 307 8.11 -14.59 -0.78
C VAL A 307 7.34 -15.88 -0.50
N ARG A 308 6.26 -16.13 -1.22
CA ARG A 308 5.37 -17.30 -1.06
C ARG A 308 5.57 -18.39 -2.12
N GLU A 309 6.50 -18.21 -3.04
CA GLU A 309 6.85 -19.26 -3.99
C GLU A 309 7.66 -20.35 -3.27
N GLU A 310 7.35 -21.62 -3.58
CA GLU A 310 7.97 -22.79 -2.97
C GLU A 310 9.51 -22.73 -2.98
N LYS A 311 10.09 -22.19 -4.06
CA LYS A 311 11.55 -22.03 -4.17
C LYS A 311 12.16 -21.07 -3.16
N TRP A 312 11.39 -20.10 -2.65
CA TRP A 312 11.85 -19.11 -1.66
C TRP A 312 11.52 -19.51 -0.22
N GLU A 313 10.58 -20.44 0.01
CA GLU A 313 10.16 -20.86 1.34
C GLU A 313 11.33 -21.35 2.20
N SER A 314 12.22 -22.17 1.62
CA SER A 314 13.42 -22.68 2.29
C SER A 314 14.41 -21.56 2.65
N VAL A 315 14.57 -20.56 1.76
CA VAL A 315 15.45 -19.41 1.99
C VAL A 315 14.91 -18.56 3.13
N VAL A 316 13.62 -18.21 3.05
CA VAL A 316 12.94 -17.37 4.05
C VAL A 316 12.96 -18.03 5.43
N SER A 317 12.72 -19.33 5.51
CA SER A 317 12.74 -20.06 6.79
C SER A 317 14.13 -20.11 7.42
N ALA A 318 15.19 -20.20 6.62
CA ALA A 318 16.56 -20.25 7.11
C ALA A 318 17.15 -18.87 7.52
N LEU A 319 16.50 -17.75 7.14
CA LEU A 319 17.00 -16.42 7.52
C LEU A 319 17.08 -16.23 9.05
N ASP A 320 16.13 -16.80 9.78
CA ASP A 320 16.11 -16.70 11.24
C ASP A 320 17.30 -17.41 11.89
N GLU A 321 17.75 -18.53 11.35
CA GLU A 321 18.87 -19.31 11.86
C GLU A 321 20.18 -18.52 11.79
N ILE A 322 20.32 -17.67 10.75
CA ILE A 322 21.49 -16.80 10.56
C ILE A 322 21.30 -15.39 11.12
N GLY A 323 20.14 -15.10 11.75
CA GLY A 323 19.80 -13.78 12.29
C GLY A 323 19.71 -12.68 11.22
N ALA A 324 19.25 -13.03 10.00
CA ALA A 324 19.03 -12.09 8.92
C ALA A 324 17.61 -11.51 8.99
N LYS A 325 17.45 -10.28 8.49
CA LYS A 325 16.14 -9.63 8.37
C LYS A 325 15.47 -9.96 7.05
N LEU A 326 14.16 -10.11 7.08
CA LEU A 326 13.32 -10.20 5.87
C LEU A 326 12.55 -8.89 5.71
N VAL A 327 12.62 -8.30 4.51
CA VAL A 327 11.81 -7.15 4.12
C VAL A 327 11.03 -7.51 2.88
N GLN A 328 9.70 -7.51 3.01
CA GLN A 328 8.80 -7.75 1.88
C GLN A 328 8.52 -6.41 1.21
N CYS A 329 9.03 -6.22 0.00
CA CYS A 329 8.89 -4.99 -0.76
C CYS A 329 7.59 -4.96 -1.55
N SER A 330 6.91 -3.81 -1.53
CA SER A 330 5.78 -3.53 -2.42
C SER A 330 6.28 -3.31 -3.85
N THR A 331 5.51 -3.76 -4.83
CA THR A 331 5.77 -3.49 -6.25
C THR A 331 4.99 -2.28 -6.79
N ASP A 332 4.25 -1.58 -5.93
CA ASP A 332 3.42 -0.43 -6.30
C ASP A 332 4.19 0.90 -6.38
N HIS A 333 5.51 0.89 -6.09
CA HIS A 333 6.39 2.05 -6.19
C HIS A 333 7.61 1.75 -7.07
N ASP A 334 8.24 2.80 -7.62
CA ASP A 334 9.27 2.70 -8.65
C ASP A 334 10.46 1.79 -8.25
N ALA A 335 10.94 1.88 -7.01
CA ALA A 335 12.04 1.03 -6.52
C ALA A 335 11.63 -0.45 -6.42
N GLY A 336 10.38 -0.74 -6.07
CA GLY A 336 9.83 -2.08 -6.05
C GLY A 336 9.60 -2.65 -7.45
N GLU A 337 9.15 -1.85 -8.41
CA GLU A 337 9.08 -2.24 -9.82
C GLU A 337 10.47 -2.56 -10.37
N GLN A 338 11.50 -1.79 -10.00
CA GLN A 338 12.88 -2.06 -10.36
C GLN A 338 13.37 -3.38 -9.75
N LEU A 339 13.07 -3.67 -8.47
CA LEU A 339 13.36 -4.94 -7.84
C LEU A 339 12.75 -6.10 -8.63
N LEU A 340 11.48 -5.99 -9.01
CA LEU A 340 10.78 -6.99 -9.80
C LEU A 340 11.48 -7.21 -11.16
N GLY A 341 11.88 -6.14 -11.84
CA GLY A 341 12.65 -6.19 -13.08
C GLY A 341 14.01 -6.90 -12.97
N MET A 342 14.59 -6.94 -11.77
CA MET A 342 15.85 -7.66 -11.47
C MET A 342 15.66 -9.08 -10.94
N GLY A 343 14.44 -9.62 -11.01
CA GLY A 343 14.12 -10.97 -10.56
C GLY A 343 13.46 -11.02 -9.18
N GLY A 344 13.08 -9.87 -8.62
CA GLY A 344 12.22 -9.73 -7.45
C GLY A 344 12.87 -10.02 -6.09
N ALA A 345 14.17 -10.30 -6.04
CA ALA A 345 14.89 -10.51 -4.78
C ALA A 345 16.34 -10.01 -4.84
N VAL A 346 16.80 -9.36 -3.78
CA VAL A 346 18.18 -8.92 -3.57
C VAL A 346 18.53 -9.03 -2.09
N ALA A 347 19.75 -9.45 -1.76
CA ALA A 347 20.25 -9.56 -0.40
C ALA A 347 21.38 -8.57 -0.16
N LEU A 348 21.23 -7.72 0.86
CA LEU A 348 22.33 -6.97 1.46
C LEU A 348 23.14 -7.92 2.32
N LEU A 349 24.46 -7.91 2.15
CA LEU A 349 25.37 -8.84 2.81
C LEU A 349 26.21 -8.13 3.87
N ARG A 350 26.58 -8.87 4.93
CA ARG A 350 27.53 -8.43 5.96
C ARG A 350 28.95 -8.40 5.43
N PHE A 351 29.27 -9.29 4.50
CA PHE A 351 30.57 -9.42 3.83
C PHE A 351 30.37 -10.00 2.42
N ARG A 352 31.38 -9.86 1.57
CA ARG A 352 31.34 -10.40 0.19
C ARG A 352 31.46 -11.92 0.17
N VAL A 353 30.70 -12.58 -0.72
CA VAL A 353 30.64 -14.01 -0.96
C VAL A 353 31.19 -14.36 -2.34
#